data_014b78a9a94987f60e249dc01c73a684
#
_entry.id   014b78a9a94987f60e249dc01c73a684
#
_cell.length_a   1.000
_cell.length_b   1.000
_cell.length_c   1.000
_cell.angle_alpha   90.00
_cell.angle_beta   90.00
_cell.angle_gamma   90.00
#
_symmetry.space_group_name_H-M   'P 1'
#
loop_
_entity.id
_entity.type
_entity.pdbx_description
1 polymer ?
#
loop_
_entity_poly.entity_id
_entity_poly.type
_entity_poly.pdbx_seq_one_letter_code
_entity_poly.pdbx_strand_id
1 'polypeptide(L)'
;SRKYLQDERINFIELDFSSEERLTEQLRPYCFDYVVHAAGATKCVKRDDFFRINTQGTQHFANALLSLNMPLERFVFVSSLSVYGAIHEQLPYKDIDETDIPRPNTAYGESKLQAEKVLASVSCNGKTLPYITLRPTGVYGPREKDYFLMAKSIKGHTDFSVGFQRQDIT
;
A
#
# COMPACT_ATOMS: atom_id res chain seq x y z
N SER A 1 12.69 -4.09 10.92
CA SER A 1 13.18 -2.88 10.28
C SER A 1 13.83 -1.87 11.23
N ARG A 2 13.52 -1.86 12.54
CA ARG A 2 14.12 -0.93 13.56
C ARG A 2 15.65 -0.86 13.50
N LYS A 3 16.34 -1.98 13.31
CA LYS A 3 17.83 -2.03 13.24
C LYS A 3 18.45 -1.20 12.10
N TYR A 4 17.66 -0.77 11.13
CA TYR A 4 18.12 0.02 9.97
C TYR A 4 17.73 1.49 10.05
N LEU A 5 16.91 1.85 11.04
CA LEU A 5 16.43 3.22 11.26
C LEU A 5 16.95 3.65 12.63
N GLN A 6 18.21 4.10 12.64
CA GLN A 6 18.91 4.54 13.86
C GLN A 6 19.15 6.06 13.75
N ASP A 7 18.12 6.81 14.11
CA ASP A 7 18.18 8.26 14.17
C ASP A 7 17.40 8.70 15.41
N GLU A 8 17.96 9.57 16.21
CA GLU A 8 17.38 10.04 17.48
C GLU A 8 16.06 10.79 17.31
N ARG A 9 15.80 11.29 16.10
CA ARG A 9 14.53 11.95 15.75
C ARG A 9 13.39 10.96 15.49
N ILE A 10 13.67 9.64 15.39
CA ILE A 10 12.68 8.63 15.09
C ILE A 10 12.19 7.99 16.39
N ASN A 11 10.91 8.16 16.69
CA ASN A 11 10.22 7.47 17.76
C ASN A 11 9.45 6.27 17.20
N PHE A 12 9.63 5.09 17.80
CA PHE A 12 8.94 3.88 17.41
C PHE A 12 7.76 3.62 18.35
N ILE A 13 6.59 3.51 17.77
CA ILE A 13 5.37 3.07 18.46
C ILE A 13 4.89 1.75 17.85
N GLU A 14 4.25 0.91 18.65
CA GLU A 14 3.60 -0.32 18.20
C GLU A 14 2.11 -0.06 18.05
N LEU A 15 1.55 -0.39 16.88
CA LEU A 15 0.14 -0.22 16.57
C LEU A 15 -0.47 -1.55 16.17
N ASP A 16 -1.64 -1.86 16.72
CA ASP A 16 -2.44 -3.04 16.39
C ASP A 16 -3.58 -2.68 15.42
N PHE A 17 -3.34 -2.90 14.14
CA PHE A 17 -4.31 -2.61 13.08
C PHE A 17 -5.51 -3.57 13.05
N SER A 18 -5.56 -4.58 13.91
CA SER A 18 -6.66 -5.54 13.95
C SER A 18 -7.94 -5.00 14.60
N SER A 19 -7.85 -3.90 15.35
CA SER A 19 -8.99 -3.29 16.04
C SER A 19 -8.90 -1.75 16.02
N GLU A 20 -10.03 -1.12 15.72
CA GLU A 20 -10.18 0.33 15.75
C GLU A 20 -10.02 0.89 17.19
N GLU A 21 -10.61 0.20 18.17
CA GLU A 21 -10.54 0.59 19.57
C GLU A 21 -9.11 0.62 20.08
N ARG A 22 -8.35 -0.45 19.79
CA ARG A 22 -6.93 -0.53 20.17
C ARG A 22 -6.10 0.56 19.51
N LEU A 23 -6.31 0.80 18.22
CA LEU A 23 -5.62 1.89 17.52
C LEU A 23 -5.98 3.25 18.14
N THR A 24 -7.24 3.49 18.46
CA THR A 24 -7.68 4.73 19.10
C THR A 24 -7.00 4.94 20.44
N GLU A 25 -6.91 3.91 21.27
CA GLU A 25 -6.21 3.97 22.56
C GLU A 25 -4.71 4.22 22.38
N GLN A 26 -4.06 3.48 21.47
CA GLN A 26 -2.63 3.58 21.22
C GLN A 26 -2.22 4.92 20.61
N LEU A 27 -3.10 5.53 19.80
CA LEU A 27 -2.84 6.81 19.14
C LEU A 27 -3.19 8.02 20.02
N ARG A 28 -4.03 7.85 21.02
CA ARG A 28 -4.51 8.94 21.90
C ARG A 28 -3.41 9.86 22.48
N PRO A 29 -2.23 9.36 22.88
CA PRO A 29 -1.15 10.20 23.40
C PRO A 29 -0.42 11.03 22.34
N TYR A 30 -0.71 10.83 21.06
CA TYR A 30 0.05 11.41 19.95
C TYR A 30 -0.78 12.41 19.17
N CYS A 31 -0.10 13.33 18.50
CA CYS A 31 -0.67 14.27 17.55
C CYS A 31 0.19 14.27 16.29
N PHE A 32 -0.43 14.19 15.11
CA PHE A 32 0.25 14.13 13.83
C PHE A 32 -0.32 15.16 12.87
N ASP A 33 0.56 15.83 12.13
CA ASP A 33 0.19 16.72 11.03
C ASP A 33 0.14 15.93 9.70
N TYR A 34 1.04 14.95 9.55
CA TYR A 34 1.16 14.12 8.35
C TYR A 34 1.19 12.64 8.71
N VAL A 35 0.50 11.83 7.91
CA VAL A 35 0.54 10.36 8.02
C VAL A 35 0.89 9.77 6.67
N VAL A 36 1.89 8.87 6.64
CA VAL A 36 2.19 8.03 5.48
C VAL A 36 1.83 6.59 5.83
N HIS A 37 0.70 6.12 5.34
CA HIS A 37 0.22 4.76 5.57
C HIS A 37 0.78 3.81 4.50
N ALA A 38 1.94 3.23 4.78
CA ALA A 38 2.61 2.24 3.95
C ALA A 38 2.51 0.82 4.54
N ALA A 39 1.79 0.64 5.65
CA ALA A 39 1.58 -0.67 6.24
C ALA A 39 0.66 -1.53 5.37
N GLY A 40 1.02 -2.80 5.20
CA GLY A 40 0.24 -3.74 4.41
C GLY A 40 1.00 -5.03 4.15
N ALA A 41 0.27 -6.06 3.73
CA ALA A 41 0.83 -7.34 3.32
C ALA A 41 0.89 -7.41 1.80
N THR A 42 2.06 -7.75 1.27
CA THR A 42 2.29 -7.99 -0.18
C THR A 42 2.27 -9.48 -0.53
N LYS A 43 2.43 -10.34 0.48
CA LYS A 43 2.42 -11.82 0.34
C LYS A 43 1.61 -12.41 1.50
N CYS A 44 0.56 -13.15 1.19
CA CYS A 44 -0.25 -13.90 2.17
C CYS A 44 -0.51 -15.31 1.65
N VAL A 45 -0.65 -16.27 2.55
CA VAL A 45 -1.04 -17.64 2.21
C VAL A 45 -2.53 -17.72 1.87
N LYS A 46 -3.36 -17.02 2.64
CA LYS A 46 -4.81 -16.97 2.44
C LYS A 46 -5.23 -15.68 1.78
N ARG A 47 -6.17 -15.77 0.84
CA ARG A 47 -6.77 -14.60 0.17
C ARG A 47 -7.34 -13.59 1.17
N ASP A 48 -8.08 -14.07 2.17
CA ASP A 48 -8.76 -13.22 3.15
C ASP A 48 -7.81 -12.40 4.02
N ASP A 49 -6.59 -12.89 4.23
CA ASP A 49 -5.57 -12.13 4.99
C ASP A 49 -5.18 -10.83 4.29
N PHE A 50 -5.18 -10.78 2.95
CA PHE A 50 -4.97 -9.53 2.23
C PHE A 50 -6.03 -8.49 2.58
N PHE A 51 -7.31 -8.88 2.59
CA PHE A 51 -8.41 -7.97 2.89
C PHE A 51 -8.41 -7.55 4.37
N ARG A 52 -8.16 -8.50 5.26
CA ARG A 52 -8.06 -8.20 6.69
C ARG A 52 -6.94 -7.21 6.99
N ILE A 53 -5.76 -7.40 6.40
CA ILE A 53 -4.60 -6.55 6.68
C ILE A 53 -4.66 -5.24 5.89
N ASN A 54 -4.88 -5.30 4.57
CA ASN A 54 -4.77 -4.12 3.71
C ASN A 54 -6.05 -3.28 3.72
N THR A 55 -7.23 -3.89 3.77
CA THR A 55 -8.50 -3.16 3.69
C THR A 55 -9.01 -2.80 5.09
N GLN A 56 -9.27 -3.81 5.93
CA GLN A 56 -9.83 -3.57 7.27
C GLN A 56 -8.85 -2.81 8.16
N GLY A 57 -7.55 -3.18 8.13
CA GLY A 57 -6.53 -2.45 8.88
C GLY A 57 -6.43 -0.97 8.48
N THR A 58 -6.55 -0.66 7.19
CA THR A 58 -6.62 0.73 6.71
C THR A 58 -7.87 1.43 7.20
N GLN A 59 -9.03 0.75 7.19
CA GLN A 59 -10.29 1.29 7.70
C GLN A 59 -10.20 1.62 9.20
N HIS A 60 -9.74 0.68 10.01
CA HIS A 60 -9.59 0.88 11.45
C HIS A 60 -8.67 2.07 11.74
N PHE A 61 -7.57 2.19 11.00
CA PHE A 61 -6.63 3.28 11.19
C PHE A 61 -7.23 4.64 10.80
N ALA A 62 -7.91 4.72 9.67
CA ALA A 62 -8.58 5.92 9.23
C ALA A 62 -9.68 6.37 10.21
N ASN A 63 -10.49 5.44 10.69
CA ASN A 63 -11.53 5.71 11.68
C ASN A 63 -10.94 6.18 13.00
N ALA A 64 -9.89 5.54 13.51
CA ALA A 64 -9.21 5.93 14.74
C ALA A 64 -8.67 7.38 14.67
N LEU A 65 -8.04 7.75 13.55
CA LEU A 65 -7.54 9.11 13.33
C LEU A 65 -8.68 10.15 13.32
N LEU A 66 -9.79 9.82 12.65
CA LEU A 66 -10.97 10.69 12.59
C LEU A 66 -11.65 10.82 13.96
N SER A 67 -11.82 9.72 14.70
CA SER A 67 -12.46 9.72 16.03
C SER A 67 -11.66 10.53 17.05
N LEU A 68 -10.34 10.57 16.93
CA LEU A 68 -9.44 11.38 17.73
C LEU A 68 -9.37 12.84 17.28
N ASN A 69 -10.06 13.22 16.21
CA ASN A 69 -9.97 14.55 15.60
C ASN A 69 -8.53 14.99 15.32
N MET A 70 -7.68 14.06 14.85
CA MET A 70 -6.28 14.38 14.51
C MET A 70 -6.21 15.58 13.55
N PRO A 71 -5.37 16.58 13.80
CA PRO A 71 -5.26 17.79 12.96
C PRO A 71 -4.43 17.52 11.71
N LEU A 72 -4.78 16.49 10.94
CA LEU A 72 -4.02 16.07 9.78
C LEU A 72 -4.12 17.09 8.66
N GLU A 73 -2.97 17.55 8.20
CA GLU A 73 -2.84 18.29 6.95
C GLU A 73 -2.89 17.35 5.74
N ARG A 74 -2.31 16.13 5.89
CA ARG A 74 -2.31 15.15 4.82
C ARG A 74 -2.18 13.71 5.33
N PHE A 75 -3.00 12.83 4.73
CA PHE A 75 -2.89 11.38 4.86
C PHE A 75 -2.47 10.80 3.50
N VAL A 76 -1.26 10.26 3.40
CA VAL A 76 -0.74 9.63 2.19
C VAL A 76 -0.94 8.13 2.27
N PHE A 77 -1.78 7.57 1.41
CA PHE A 77 -1.99 6.13 1.30
C PHE A 77 -1.11 5.54 0.21
N VAL A 78 -0.24 4.62 0.59
CA VAL A 78 0.58 3.86 -0.38
C VAL A 78 -0.22 2.66 -0.86
N SER A 79 -0.85 2.81 -2.02
CA SER A 79 -1.55 1.76 -2.73
C SER A 79 -0.58 0.96 -3.63
N SER A 80 -0.97 0.61 -4.83
CA SER A 80 -0.12 -0.11 -5.79
C SER A 80 -0.67 0.04 -7.21
N LEU A 81 0.22 0.01 -8.21
CA LEU A 81 -0.18 -0.11 -9.61
C LEU A 81 -0.96 -1.41 -9.90
N SER A 82 -0.80 -2.44 -9.05
CA SER A 82 -1.56 -3.70 -9.14
C SER A 82 -3.08 -3.55 -9.07
N VAL A 83 -3.60 -2.36 -8.71
CA VAL A 83 -5.04 -2.07 -8.78
C VAL A 83 -5.58 -2.05 -10.21
N TYR A 84 -4.73 -1.79 -11.19
CA TYR A 84 -5.11 -1.82 -12.61
C TYR A 84 -5.10 -3.23 -13.21
N GLY A 85 -4.39 -4.17 -12.58
CA GLY A 85 -4.27 -5.56 -13.05
C GLY A 85 -3.31 -5.73 -14.21
N ALA A 86 -3.57 -6.74 -15.05
CA ALA A 86 -2.77 -7.02 -16.23
C ALA A 86 -3.05 -6.03 -17.36
N ILE A 87 -2.06 -5.77 -18.19
CA ILE A 87 -2.23 -5.02 -19.43
C ILE A 87 -3.09 -5.86 -20.39
N HIS A 88 -4.20 -5.30 -20.83
CA HIS A 88 -5.15 -5.95 -21.74
C HIS A 88 -5.06 -5.43 -23.18
N GLU A 89 -4.29 -4.37 -23.40
CA GLU A 89 -4.17 -3.70 -24.69
C GLU A 89 -3.13 -4.41 -25.57
N GLN A 90 -3.38 -4.39 -26.89
CA GLN A 90 -2.38 -4.80 -27.87
C GLN A 90 -1.37 -3.69 -28.12
N LEU A 91 -0.17 -4.06 -28.55
CA LEU A 91 0.88 -3.08 -28.90
C LEU A 91 0.41 -2.08 -29.99
N PRO A 92 0.79 -0.79 -29.88
CA PRO A 92 1.59 -0.18 -28.81
C PRO A 92 0.78 0.00 -27.51
N TYR A 93 1.39 -0.31 -26.37
CA TYR A 93 0.73 -0.10 -25.07
C TYR A 93 0.50 1.38 -24.81
N LYS A 94 -0.67 1.71 -24.27
CA LYS A 94 -0.97 3.03 -23.77
C LYS A 94 -0.45 3.16 -22.34
N ASP A 95 0.08 4.31 -21.99
CA ASP A 95 0.44 4.61 -20.61
C ASP A 95 -0.80 4.62 -19.71
N ILE A 96 -0.65 4.09 -18.50
CA ILE A 96 -1.71 4.10 -17.48
C ILE A 96 -1.79 5.52 -16.90
N ASP A 97 -2.99 6.07 -16.83
CA ASP A 97 -3.26 7.36 -16.20
C ASP A 97 -4.35 7.26 -15.10
N GLU A 98 -4.59 8.35 -14.38
CA GLU A 98 -5.52 8.38 -13.27
C GLU A 98 -6.99 8.17 -13.67
N THR A 99 -7.32 8.33 -14.97
CA THR A 99 -8.68 8.15 -15.49
C THR A 99 -8.97 6.70 -15.88
N ASP A 100 -7.94 5.85 -15.94
CA ASP A 100 -8.10 4.44 -16.27
C ASP A 100 -8.88 3.70 -15.18
N ILE A 101 -9.74 2.80 -15.60
CA ILE A 101 -10.60 2.03 -14.69
C ILE A 101 -9.78 0.90 -14.05
N PRO A 102 -9.63 0.89 -12.71
CA PRO A 102 -8.96 -0.19 -12.01
C PRO A 102 -9.64 -1.55 -12.24
N ARG A 103 -8.86 -2.58 -12.62
CA ARG A 103 -9.31 -3.95 -12.87
C ARG A 103 -8.31 -4.96 -12.29
N PRO A 104 -8.17 -5.02 -10.95
CA PRO A 104 -7.20 -5.90 -10.33
C PRO A 104 -7.48 -7.37 -10.66
N ASN A 105 -6.43 -8.13 -10.91
CA ASN A 105 -6.47 -9.56 -11.20
C ASN A 105 -5.81 -10.42 -10.11
N THR A 106 -5.43 -9.79 -8.99
CA THR A 106 -4.82 -10.47 -7.83
C THR A 106 -5.53 -10.07 -6.54
N ALA A 107 -5.55 -10.95 -5.55
CA ALA A 107 -6.12 -10.66 -4.23
C ALA A 107 -5.43 -9.45 -3.56
N TYR A 108 -4.13 -9.29 -3.78
CA TYR A 108 -3.38 -8.12 -3.34
C TYR A 108 -3.92 -6.84 -3.99
N GLY A 109 -3.98 -6.78 -5.32
CA GLY A 109 -4.52 -5.61 -6.04
C GLY A 109 -5.95 -5.28 -5.66
N GLU A 110 -6.81 -6.31 -5.54
CA GLU A 110 -8.20 -6.13 -5.08
C GLU A 110 -8.27 -5.55 -3.66
N SER A 111 -7.45 -6.05 -2.72
CA SER A 111 -7.44 -5.55 -1.35
C SER A 111 -6.96 -4.10 -1.26
N LYS A 112 -5.99 -3.71 -2.09
CA LYS A 112 -5.53 -2.32 -2.19
C LYS A 112 -6.60 -1.41 -2.77
N LEU A 113 -7.27 -1.84 -3.86
CA LEU A 113 -8.38 -1.09 -4.45
C LEU A 113 -9.55 -0.92 -3.46
N GLN A 114 -9.88 -1.96 -2.69
CA GLN A 114 -10.90 -1.83 -1.65
C GLN A 114 -10.49 -0.86 -0.54
N ALA A 115 -9.22 -0.84 -0.15
CA ALA A 115 -8.71 0.14 0.82
C ALA A 115 -8.84 1.59 0.30
N GLU A 116 -8.59 1.83 -0.99
CA GLU A 116 -8.83 3.14 -1.60
C GLU A 116 -10.31 3.55 -1.51
N LYS A 117 -11.23 2.62 -1.81
CA LYS A 117 -12.68 2.87 -1.70
C LYS A 117 -13.11 3.15 -0.27
N VAL A 118 -12.54 2.44 0.70
CA VAL A 118 -12.76 2.70 2.13
C VAL A 118 -12.34 4.11 2.48
N LEU A 119 -11.14 4.55 2.09
CA LEU A 119 -10.66 5.91 2.37
C LEU A 119 -11.55 6.99 1.74
N ALA A 120 -12.11 6.72 0.55
CA ALA A 120 -13.04 7.64 -0.10
C ALA A 120 -14.40 7.75 0.61
N SER A 121 -14.80 6.74 1.38
CA SER A 121 -16.09 6.69 2.06
C SER A 121 -16.05 6.99 3.55
N VAL A 122 -14.86 6.87 4.17
CA VAL A 122 -14.72 7.02 5.62
C VAL A 122 -14.92 8.46 6.06
N SER A 123 -15.82 8.66 7.04
CA SER A 123 -16.09 9.96 7.62
C SER A 123 -16.54 9.81 9.07
N CYS A 124 -16.28 10.83 9.89
CA CYS A 124 -16.75 10.89 11.26
C CYS A 124 -17.22 12.32 11.57
N ASN A 125 -18.46 12.45 12.05
CA ASN A 125 -19.06 13.75 12.38
C ASN A 125 -18.97 14.78 11.22
N GLY A 126 -19.16 14.34 9.96
CA GLY A 126 -19.06 15.17 8.77
C GLY A 126 -17.63 15.53 8.35
N LYS A 127 -16.61 15.03 9.04
CA LYS A 127 -15.21 15.20 8.66
C LYS A 127 -14.71 13.99 7.88
N THR A 128 -13.89 14.25 6.88
CA THR A 128 -13.18 13.24 6.08
C THR A 128 -11.68 13.40 6.22
N LEU A 129 -10.91 12.36 5.91
CA LEU A 129 -9.45 12.49 5.87
C LEU A 129 -9.00 13.30 4.64
N PRO A 130 -8.01 14.19 4.79
CA PRO A 130 -7.37 14.88 3.67
C PRO A 130 -6.37 13.93 2.99
N TYR A 131 -6.84 12.89 2.28
CA TYR A 131 -5.97 11.84 1.77
C TYR A 131 -5.51 12.07 0.33
N ILE A 132 -4.35 11.48 0.01
CA ILE A 132 -3.82 11.26 -1.32
C ILE A 132 -3.48 9.78 -1.46
N THR A 133 -3.81 9.18 -2.59
CA THR A 133 -3.43 7.81 -2.93
C THR A 133 -2.25 7.82 -3.89
N LEU A 134 -1.18 7.11 -3.54
CA LEU A 134 -0.06 6.83 -4.44
C LEU A 134 -0.15 5.37 -4.91
N ARG A 135 -0.02 5.14 -6.20
CA ARG A 135 -0.03 3.81 -6.82
C ARG A 135 1.35 3.49 -7.42
N PRO A 136 2.36 3.24 -6.58
CA PRO A 136 3.70 2.94 -7.10
C PRO A 136 3.70 1.61 -7.85
N THR A 137 4.58 1.52 -8.85
CA THR A 137 5.03 0.27 -9.46
C THR A 137 6.00 -0.46 -8.53
N GLY A 138 6.78 -1.41 -9.05
CA GLY A 138 7.78 -2.10 -8.26
C GLY A 138 8.83 -1.14 -7.69
N VAL A 139 8.93 -1.09 -6.37
CA VAL A 139 9.89 -0.23 -5.65
C VAL A 139 11.16 -1.01 -5.41
N TYR A 140 12.26 -0.57 -6.00
CA TYR A 140 13.58 -1.17 -5.81
C TYR A 140 14.48 -0.30 -4.92
N GLY A 141 15.50 -0.93 -4.34
CA GLY A 141 16.44 -0.22 -3.47
C GLY A 141 17.09 -1.14 -2.42
N PRO A 142 17.78 -0.58 -1.43
CA PRO A 142 18.42 -1.35 -0.38
C PRO A 142 17.41 -2.27 0.33
N ARG A 143 17.75 -3.58 0.42
CA ARG A 143 16.95 -4.64 1.06
C ARG A 143 15.76 -5.17 0.24
N GLU A 144 15.52 -4.63 -0.94
CA GLU A 144 14.63 -5.26 -1.91
C GLU A 144 15.29 -6.57 -2.42
N LYS A 145 14.52 -7.65 -2.53
CA LYS A 145 15.06 -8.97 -2.84
C LYS A 145 14.69 -9.46 -4.24
N ASP A 146 13.52 -9.13 -4.72
CA ASP A 146 12.97 -9.71 -5.96
C ASP A 146 13.73 -9.14 -7.17
N TYR A 147 13.89 -7.82 -7.26
CA TYR A 147 14.72 -7.18 -8.30
C TYR A 147 16.21 -7.48 -8.13
N PHE A 148 16.68 -7.61 -6.90
CA PHE A 148 18.06 -8.01 -6.65
C PHE A 148 18.36 -9.41 -7.16
N LEU A 149 17.45 -10.38 -6.95
CA LEU A 149 17.60 -11.74 -7.46
C LEU A 149 17.57 -11.78 -8.97
N MET A 150 16.69 -11.00 -9.60
CA MET A 150 16.65 -10.85 -11.06
C MET A 150 17.97 -10.28 -11.60
N ALA A 151 18.48 -9.19 -11.03
CA ALA A 151 19.74 -8.60 -11.43
C ALA A 151 20.93 -9.57 -11.24
N LYS A 152 20.92 -10.34 -10.15
CA LYS A 152 21.94 -11.37 -9.88
C LYS A 152 21.89 -12.50 -10.92
N SER A 153 20.70 -12.91 -11.34
CA SER A 153 20.48 -13.92 -12.38
C SER A 153 21.04 -13.43 -13.73
N ILE A 154 20.69 -12.23 -14.14
CA ILE A 154 21.20 -11.61 -15.38
C ILE A 154 22.75 -11.52 -15.35
N LYS A 155 23.32 -11.07 -14.23
CA LYS A 155 24.77 -11.03 -14.04
C LYS A 155 25.42 -12.43 -14.17
N GLY A 156 24.69 -13.48 -13.76
CA GLY A 156 25.11 -14.88 -13.92
C GLY A 156 24.83 -15.46 -15.31
N HIS A 157 24.49 -14.63 -16.30
CA HIS A 157 24.11 -15.04 -17.65
C HIS A 157 22.93 -16.01 -17.70
N THR A 158 22.03 -15.94 -16.71
CA THR A 158 20.81 -16.73 -16.65
C THR A 158 19.62 -15.81 -16.71
N ASP A 159 18.80 -15.95 -17.75
CA ASP A 159 17.54 -15.23 -17.89
C ASP A 159 16.38 -16.22 -17.83
N PHE A 160 15.37 -15.87 -17.02
CA PHE A 160 14.16 -16.66 -16.88
C PHE A 160 12.99 -15.87 -17.45
N SER A 161 12.45 -16.32 -18.58
CA SER A 161 11.19 -15.79 -19.09
C SER A 161 10.06 -16.78 -18.85
N VAL A 162 8.86 -16.26 -18.55
CA VAL A 162 7.64 -17.07 -18.43
C VAL A 162 6.82 -16.86 -19.68
N GLY A 163 6.70 -17.92 -20.50
CA GLY A 163 5.98 -17.87 -21.77
C GLY A 163 6.87 -17.49 -22.97
N PHE A 164 6.23 -17.36 -24.13
CA PHE A 164 6.90 -17.11 -25.42
C PHE A 164 6.74 -15.67 -25.92
N GLN A 165 6.06 -14.82 -25.19
CA GLN A 165 5.86 -13.42 -25.55
C GLN A 165 6.82 -12.53 -24.75
N ARG A 166 7.24 -11.43 -25.38
CA ARG A 166 8.00 -10.40 -24.69
C ARG A 166 7.19 -9.87 -23.50
N GLN A 167 7.82 -9.81 -22.34
CA GLN A 167 7.23 -9.23 -21.14
C GLN A 167 7.97 -7.94 -20.82
N ASP A 168 7.24 -6.86 -20.75
CA ASP A 168 7.78 -5.57 -20.31
C ASP A 168 7.44 -5.36 -18.81
N ILE A 169 8.42 -4.84 -18.07
CA ILE A 169 8.26 -4.50 -16.66
C ILE A 169 7.94 -3.00 -16.60
N THR A 170 6.80 -2.69 -16.04
CA THR A 170 6.36 -1.31 -15.79
C THR A 170 6.88 -0.79 -14.45
#